data_35d6e15c4eec5ba6424d42d8f9bf281b
#
_entry.id   35d6e15c4eec5ba6424d42d8f9bf281b
#
_cell.length_a   1.000
_cell.length_b   1.000
_cell.length_c   1.000
_cell.angle_alpha   90.00
_cell.angle_beta   90.00
_cell.angle_gamma   90.00
#
_symmetry.space_group_name_H-M   'P 1'
#
loop_
_entity.id
_entity.type
_entity.pdbx_description
1 polymer ?
#
loop_
_entity_poly.entity_id
_entity_poly.type
_entity_poly.pdbx_seq_one_letter_code
_entity_poly.pdbx_strand_id
1 'polypeptide(L)'
;TTEVAIISLNGVVYRDSIRVGGDRFDEAIVSYVRRRYGSLIGDATAERGKQEVGCAFSGGDLREIDVRGRNLAEGVPRSFTLNSDQLLEALQDPLASIVQSVKSALEQSPPELAADIAQSGIVLTGGGALLTDLDRLISEETGLPVIVAEDPLTCVARGGGVAMEMMDR
;
A
#
# COMPACT_ATOMS: atom_id res chain seq x y z
N THR A 1 -6.56 -6.58 3.61
CA THR A 1 -7.72 -5.68 3.73
C THR A 1 -7.27 -4.27 4.06
N THR A 2 -7.85 -3.29 3.43
CA THR A 2 -7.68 -1.87 3.73
C THR A 2 -9.02 -1.29 4.12
N GLU A 3 -9.09 -0.65 5.26
CA GLU A 3 -10.26 0.08 5.72
C GLU A 3 -9.99 1.58 5.64
N VAL A 4 -10.94 2.32 5.09
CA VAL A 4 -10.92 3.78 5.04
C VAL A 4 -12.06 4.30 5.90
N ALA A 5 -11.77 5.20 6.81
CA ALA A 5 -12.78 5.80 7.66
C ALA A 5 -12.59 7.32 7.73
N ILE A 6 -13.69 8.04 7.71
CA ILE A 6 -13.74 9.47 8.00
C ILE A 6 -14.27 9.63 9.41
N ILE A 7 -13.49 10.28 10.26
CA ILE A 7 -13.75 10.39 11.68
C ILE A 7 -13.92 11.88 12.02
N SER A 8 -14.98 12.20 12.75
CA SER A 8 -15.18 13.52 13.34
C SER A 8 -15.23 13.40 14.87
N LEU A 9 -15.39 14.52 15.55
CA LEU A 9 -15.55 14.56 17.01
C LEU A 9 -16.73 13.69 17.50
N ASN A 10 -17.71 13.45 16.64
CA ASN A 10 -18.92 12.67 16.96
C ASN A 10 -18.79 11.18 16.57
N GLY A 11 -17.61 10.74 16.15
CA GLY A 11 -17.34 9.36 15.78
C GLY A 11 -17.14 9.15 14.29
N VAL A 12 -17.33 7.91 13.84
CA VAL A 12 -17.14 7.53 12.43
C VAL A 12 -18.31 8.02 11.60
N VAL A 13 -18.01 8.84 10.59
CA VAL A 13 -19.01 9.42 9.67
C VAL A 13 -19.16 8.58 8.40
N TYR A 14 -18.06 7.97 7.96
CA TYR A 14 -17.99 7.12 6.78
C TYR A 14 -17.00 6.00 7.01
N ARG A 15 -17.31 4.81 6.53
CA ARG A 15 -16.41 3.65 6.56
C ARG A 15 -16.59 2.83 5.30
N ASP A 16 -15.48 2.41 4.73
CA ASP A 16 -15.45 1.47 3.62
C ASP A 16 -14.28 0.51 3.78
N SER A 17 -14.39 -0.64 3.19
CA SER A 17 -13.37 -1.69 3.26
C SER A 17 -13.16 -2.32 1.90
N ILE A 18 -11.90 -2.50 1.51
CA ILE A 18 -11.53 -3.23 0.30
C ILE A 18 -10.58 -4.37 0.63
N ARG A 19 -10.65 -5.44 -0.14
CA ARG A 19 -9.78 -6.61 0.04
C ARG A 19 -8.44 -6.43 -0.67
N VAL A 20 -7.76 -5.36 -0.34
CA VAL A 20 -6.43 -5.04 -0.82
C VAL A 20 -5.57 -4.65 0.38
N GLY A 21 -4.47 -5.32 0.58
CA GLY A 21 -3.53 -5.07 1.67
C GLY A 21 -2.21 -5.75 1.37
N GLY A 22 -1.44 -6.06 2.42
CA GLY A 22 -0.12 -6.66 2.28
C GLY A 22 -0.11 -7.96 1.48
N ASP A 23 -1.10 -8.84 1.69
CA ASP A 23 -1.21 -10.10 0.95
C ASP A 23 -1.43 -9.87 -0.56
N ARG A 24 -2.21 -8.87 -0.93
CA ARG A 24 -2.41 -8.51 -2.34
C ARG A 24 -1.15 -7.94 -2.97
N PHE A 25 -0.34 -7.24 -2.22
CA PHE A 25 0.97 -6.80 -2.69
C PHE A 25 1.87 -8.01 -2.97
N ASP A 26 1.90 -8.97 -2.07
CA ASP A 26 2.69 -10.20 -2.24
C ASP A 26 2.22 -10.99 -3.46
N GLU A 27 0.92 -11.18 -3.63
CA GLU A 27 0.33 -11.85 -4.80
C GLU A 27 0.68 -11.13 -6.11
N ALA A 28 0.64 -9.80 -6.12
CA ALA A 28 1.00 -9.00 -7.29
C ALA A 28 2.47 -9.19 -7.67
N ILE A 29 3.36 -9.27 -6.68
CA ILE A 29 4.79 -9.53 -6.91
C ILE A 29 4.99 -10.94 -7.46
N VAL A 30 4.36 -11.96 -6.90
CA VAL A 30 4.40 -13.33 -7.40
C VAL A 30 3.95 -13.39 -8.87
N SER A 31 2.84 -12.75 -9.18
CA SER A 31 2.30 -12.70 -10.56
C SER A 31 3.23 -11.97 -11.52
N TYR A 32 3.82 -10.88 -11.10
CA TYR A 32 4.78 -10.11 -11.90
C TYR A 32 6.01 -10.95 -12.24
N VAL A 33 6.60 -11.61 -11.25
CA VAL A 33 7.78 -12.46 -11.42
C VAL A 33 7.46 -13.62 -12.37
N ARG A 34 6.29 -14.22 -12.24
CA ARG A 34 5.86 -15.28 -13.14
C ARG A 34 5.78 -14.82 -14.60
N ARG A 35 5.20 -13.66 -14.84
CA ARG A 35 5.09 -13.11 -16.20
C ARG A 35 6.43 -12.63 -16.76
N ARG A 36 7.22 -11.97 -15.94
CA ARG A 36 8.45 -11.32 -16.38
C ARG A 36 9.63 -12.29 -16.51
N TYR A 37 9.76 -13.22 -15.59
CA TYR A 37 10.90 -14.13 -15.49
C TYR A 37 10.57 -15.59 -15.76
N GLY A 38 9.31 -15.92 -15.96
CA GLY A 38 8.89 -17.31 -16.11
C GLY A 38 9.25 -18.16 -14.89
N SER A 39 9.32 -17.57 -13.71
CA SER A 39 9.72 -18.20 -12.47
C SER A 39 8.63 -18.08 -11.40
N LEU A 40 8.56 -19.10 -10.56
CA LEU A 40 7.65 -19.11 -9.42
C LEU A 40 8.43 -18.85 -8.14
N ILE A 41 8.06 -17.81 -7.42
CA ILE A 41 8.58 -17.50 -6.07
C ILE A 41 7.51 -17.78 -5.03
N GLY A 42 7.94 -18.11 -3.81
CA GLY A 42 7.01 -18.27 -2.69
C GLY A 42 6.56 -16.96 -2.09
N ASP A 43 5.49 -17.01 -1.30
CA ASP A 43 4.93 -15.83 -0.64
C ASP A 43 5.93 -15.15 0.30
N ALA A 44 6.73 -15.94 1.03
CA ALA A 44 7.77 -15.40 1.91
C ALA A 44 8.85 -14.62 1.14
N THR A 45 9.22 -15.07 -0.04
CA THR A 45 10.16 -14.37 -0.92
C THR A 45 9.55 -13.06 -1.44
N ALA A 46 8.29 -13.09 -1.84
CA ALA A 46 7.57 -11.91 -2.29
C ALA A 46 7.45 -10.87 -1.16
N GLU A 47 7.09 -11.31 0.04
CA GLU A 47 7.02 -10.43 1.22
C GLU A 47 8.37 -9.79 1.54
N ARG A 48 9.44 -10.57 1.50
CA ARG A 48 10.79 -10.04 1.70
C ARG A 48 11.15 -8.99 0.64
N GLY A 49 10.84 -9.26 -0.63
CA GLY A 49 11.03 -8.29 -1.71
C GLY A 49 10.26 -7.00 -1.47
N LYS A 50 8.99 -7.11 -1.09
CA LYS A 50 8.15 -5.98 -0.73
C LYS A 50 8.76 -5.14 0.39
N GLN A 51 9.20 -5.79 1.46
CA GLN A 51 9.78 -5.11 2.63
C GLN A 51 11.11 -4.43 2.34
N GLU A 52 11.98 -5.08 1.55
CA GLU A 52 13.34 -4.58 1.31
C GLU A 52 13.43 -3.59 0.14
N VAL A 53 12.69 -3.82 -0.94
CA VAL A 53 12.79 -2.99 -2.15
C VAL A 53 11.45 -2.49 -2.69
N GLY A 54 10.33 -2.86 -2.05
CA GLY A 54 9.01 -2.39 -2.46
C GLY A 54 8.87 -0.88 -2.29
N CYS A 55 8.23 -0.23 -3.27
CA CYS A 55 7.92 1.18 -3.18
C CYS A 55 6.61 1.49 -3.93
N ALA A 56 5.95 2.57 -3.51
CA ALA A 56 4.68 3.00 -4.05
C ALA A 56 4.81 4.22 -4.98
N PHE A 57 5.98 4.84 -5.05
CA PHE A 57 6.20 6.06 -5.80
C PHE A 57 7.58 6.05 -6.45
N SER A 58 7.68 6.58 -7.68
CA SER A 58 8.93 6.65 -8.41
C SER A 58 9.83 7.80 -7.94
N GLY A 59 11.13 7.70 -8.21
CA GLY A 59 12.10 8.77 -7.99
C GLY A 59 12.91 8.66 -6.71
N GLY A 60 12.76 7.57 -5.95
CA GLY A 60 13.66 7.23 -4.86
C GLY A 60 14.92 6.52 -5.34
N ASP A 61 15.79 6.17 -4.41
CA ASP A 61 16.98 5.39 -4.70
C ASP A 61 16.61 4.01 -5.26
N LEU A 62 17.27 3.59 -6.32
CA LEU A 62 17.12 2.25 -6.87
C LEU A 62 17.73 1.24 -5.89
N ARG A 63 16.89 0.37 -5.35
CA ARG A 63 17.30 -0.72 -4.48
C ARG A 63 17.11 -2.05 -5.18
N GLU A 64 17.95 -3.01 -4.85
CA GLU A 64 17.95 -4.33 -5.47
C GLU A 64 17.96 -5.43 -4.42
N ILE A 65 17.38 -6.57 -4.77
CA ILE A 65 17.38 -7.77 -3.95
C ILE A 65 17.56 -8.98 -4.86
N ASP A 66 18.40 -9.92 -4.40
CA ASP A 66 18.55 -11.21 -5.07
C ASP A 66 17.50 -12.17 -4.55
N VAL A 67 16.79 -12.80 -5.47
CA VAL A 67 15.74 -13.77 -5.17
C VAL A 67 15.98 -15.06 -5.94
N ARG A 68 15.44 -16.15 -5.40
CA ARG A 68 15.49 -17.46 -6.04
C ARG A 68 14.08 -17.96 -6.28
N GLY A 69 13.82 -18.37 -7.51
CA GLY A 69 12.55 -18.95 -7.90
C GLY A 69 12.77 -20.25 -8.67
N ARG A 70 11.69 -20.99 -8.86
CA ARG A 70 11.69 -22.17 -9.72
C ARG A 70 11.35 -21.76 -11.14
N ASN A 71 12.27 -21.99 -12.08
CA ASN A 71 11.98 -21.76 -13.49
C ASN A 71 10.89 -22.72 -13.97
N LEU A 72 9.80 -22.18 -14.52
CA LEU A 72 8.64 -23.01 -14.89
C LEU A 72 8.89 -23.85 -16.13
N ALA A 73 9.75 -23.42 -17.05
CA ALA A 73 10.06 -24.16 -18.25
C ALA A 73 11.01 -25.35 -17.98
N GLU A 74 12.00 -25.13 -17.10
CA GLU A 74 13.05 -26.11 -16.83
C GLU A 74 12.81 -26.88 -15.52
N GLY A 75 11.99 -26.36 -14.61
CA GLY A 75 11.69 -26.93 -13.31
C GLY A 75 12.83 -26.81 -12.27
N VAL A 76 13.90 -26.11 -12.59
CA VAL A 76 15.08 -25.96 -11.74
C VAL A 76 15.10 -24.58 -11.05
N PRO A 77 15.77 -24.46 -9.88
CA PRO A 77 15.97 -23.17 -9.24
C PRO A 77 16.82 -22.24 -10.09
N ARG A 78 16.39 -20.97 -10.18
CA ARG A 78 17.14 -19.89 -10.81
C ARG A 78 17.17 -18.69 -9.87
N SER A 79 18.31 -18.01 -9.85
CA SER A 79 18.47 -16.76 -9.12
C SER A 79 18.40 -15.59 -10.10
N PHE A 80 17.78 -14.50 -9.66
CA PHE A 80 17.66 -13.26 -10.43
C PHE A 80 17.53 -12.09 -9.46
N THR A 81 17.70 -10.88 -9.99
CA THR A 81 17.64 -9.66 -9.20
C THR A 81 16.34 -8.92 -9.49
N LEU A 82 15.64 -8.51 -8.44
CA LEU A 82 14.50 -7.59 -8.51
C LEU A 82 14.93 -6.22 -7.99
N ASN A 83 14.45 -5.17 -8.62
CA ASN A 83 14.70 -3.81 -8.17
C ASN A 83 13.39 -3.09 -7.81
N SER A 84 13.54 -1.92 -7.16
CA SER A 84 12.41 -1.12 -6.70
C SER A 84 11.51 -0.64 -7.83
N ASP A 85 12.05 -0.33 -9.01
CA ASP A 85 11.24 0.08 -10.17
C ASP A 85 10.35 -1.06 -10.67
N GLN A 86 10.89 -2.28 -10.68
CA GLN A 86 10.12 -3.47 -11.07
C GLN A 86 9.00 -3.76 -10.06
N LEU A 87 9.27 -3.60 -8.76
CA LEU A 87 8.24 -3.79 -7.74
C LEU A 87 7.17 -2.70 -7.80
N LEU A 88 7.54 -1.46 -8.11
CA LEU A 88 6.57 -0.39 -8.36
C LEU A 88 5.63 -0.77 -9.52
N GLU A 89 6.18 -1.27 -10.63
CA GLU A 89 5.39 -1.76 -11.77
C GLU A 89 4.46 -2.91 -11.34
N ALA A 90 4.96 -3.86 -10.57
CA ALA A 90 4.19 -4.99 -10.07
C ALA A 90 3.01 -4.57 -9.19
N LEU A 91 3.17 -3.51 -8.43
CA LEU A 91 2.20 -3.05 -7.43
C LEU A 91 1.17 -2.03 -7.96
N GLN A 92 1.19 -1.69 -9.25
CA GLN A 92 0.31 -0.66 -9.81
C GLN A 92 -1.18 -0.92 -9.54
N ASP A 93 -1.66 -2.13 -9.80
CA ASP A 93 -3.07 -2.45 -9.64
C ASP A 93 -3.56 -2.35 -8.19
N PRO A 94 -2.91 -3.01 -7.21
CA PRO A 94 -3.34 -2.86 -5.82
C PRO A 94 -3.17 -1.44 -5.29
N LEU A 95 -2.16 -0.70 -5.71
CA LEU A 95 -1.98 0.70 -5.32
C LEU A 95 -3.09 1.59 -5.90
N ALA A 96 -3.48 1.39 -7.16
CA ALA A 96 -4.58 2.12 -7.77
C ALA A 96 -5.91 1.86 -7.04
N SER A 97 -6.15 0.63 -6.59
CA SER A 97 -7.34 0.29 -5.81
C SER A 97 -7.38 1.03 -4.47
N ILE A 98 -6.25 1.14 -3.79
CA ILE A 98 -6.13 1.86 -2.52
C ILE A 98 -6.40 3.35 -2.73
N VAL A 99 -5.75 3.95 -3.71
CA VAL A 99 -5.94 5.38 -4.05
C VAL A 99 -7.40 5.67 -4.38
N GLN A 100 -8.03 4.81 -5.18
CA GLN A 100 -9.45 4.97 -5.54
C GLN A 100 -10.36 4.86 -4.33
N SER A 101 -10.07 3.96 -3.41
CA SER A 101 -10.83 3.82 -2.16
C SER A 101 -10.76 5.09 -1.30
N VAL A 102 -9.59 5.70 -1.20
CA VAL A 102 -9.42 6.97 -0.46
C VAL A 102 -10.18 8.11 -1.15
N LYS A 103 -10.06 8.23 -2.47
CA LYS A 103 -10.77 9.25 -3.24
C LYS A 103 -12.29 9.11 -3.11
N SER A 104 -12.81 7.88 -3.17
CA SER A 104 -14.23 7.60 -2.99
C SER A 104 -14.72 8.00 -1.60
N ALA A 105 -13.93 7.71 -0.57
CA ALA A 105 -14.26 8.13 0.79
C ALA A 105 -14.33 9.65 0.92
N LEU A 106 -13.40 10.38 0.32
CA LEU A 106 -13.38 11.84 0.33
C LEU A 106 -14.60 12.42 -0.40
N GLU A 107 -15.01 11.81 -1.51
CA GLU A 107 -16.21 12.21 -2.26
C GLU A 107 -17.50 12.01 -1.45
N GLN A 108 -17.53 10.97 -0.61
CA GLN A 108 -18.68 10.65 0.25
C GLN A 108 -18.70 11.45 1.55
N SER A 109 -17.65 12.20 1.84
CA SER A 109 -17.58 12.99 3.07
C SER A 109 -18.56 14.16 3.04
N PRO A 110 -19.20 14.48 4.19
CA PRO A 110 -20.03 15.69 4.28
C PRO A 110 -19.21 16.94 3.97
N PRO A 111 -19.78 17.92 3.20
CA PRO A 111 -19.07 19.14 2.88
C PRO A 111 -18.58 19.94 4.10
N GLU A 112 -19.29 19.82 5.21
CA GLU A 112 -18.94 20.50 6.47
C GLU A 112 -17.60 20.05 7.04
N LEU A 113 -17.14 18.82 6.68
CA LEU A 113 -15.86 18.28 7.14
C LEU A 113 -14.70 18.58 6.21
N ALA A 114 -14.95 19.17 5.05
CA ALA A 114 -13.91 19.39 4.03
C ALA A 114 -12.74 20.22 4.56
N ALA A 115 -13.01 21.27 5.31
CA ALA A 115 -11.96 22.13 5.90
C ALA A 115 -11.14 21.39 6.95
N ASP A 116 -11.79 20.59 7.79
CA ASP A 116 -11.13 19.82 8.84
C ASP A 116 -10.26 18.72 8.23
N ILE A 117 -10.74 18.03 7.20
CA ILE A 117 -10.00 17.02 6.47
C ILE A 117 -8.78 17.65 5.79
N ALA A 118 -8.92 18.80 5.14
CA ALA A 118 -7.82 19.49 4.50
C ALA A 118 -6.73 19.89 5.50
N GLN A 119 -7.08 20.23 6.72
CA GLN A 119 -6.16 20.60 7.78
C GLN A 119 -5.54 19.40 8.47
N SER A 120 -6.35 18.42 8.84
CA SER A 120 -5.92 17.23 9.60
C SER A 120 -5.22 16.19 8.73
N GLY A 121 -5.61 16.08 7.46
CA GLY A 121 -5.01 15.15 6.51
C GLY A 121 -5.43 13.70 6.74
N ILE A 122 -4.56 12.80 6.31
CA ILE A 122 -4.76 11.35 6.35
C ILE A 122 -3.72 10.72 7.28
N VAL A 123 -4.16 9.78 8.09
CA VAL A 123 -3.29 8.96 8.93
C VAL A 123 -3.31 7.52 8.43
N LEU A 124 -2.14 6.99 8.09
CA LEU A 124 -1.97 5.59 7.70
C LEU A 124 -1.55 4.76 8.91
N THR A 125 -2.11 3.57 9.03
CA THR A 125 -1.81 2.63 10.10
C THR A 125 -1.85 1.19 9.57
N GLY A 126 -1.30 0.25 10.32
CA GLY A 126 -1.22 -1.16 9.94
C GLY A 126 0.07 -1.52 9.21
N GLY A 127 0.33 -2.82 9.03
CA GLY A 127 1.57 -3.33 8.43
C GLY A 127 1.78 -2.87 6.99
N GLY A 128 0.70 -2.84 6.19
CA GLY A 128 0.77 -2.36 4.80
C GLY A 128 1.13 -0.89 4.65
N ALA A 129 0.90 -0.08 5.68
CA ALA A 129 1.29 1.34 5.70
C ALA A 129 2.81 1.54 5.71
N LEU A 130 3.58 0.50 6.01
CA LEU A 130 5.05 0.53 6.01
C LEU A 130 5.65 0.40 4.60
N LEU A 131 4.84 0.15 3.56
CA LEU A 131 5.35 0.17 2.19
C LEU A 131 5.96 1.55 1.89
N THR A 132 7.20 1.55 1.42
CA THR A 132 7.96 2.78 1.16
C THR A 132 7.20 3.70 0.21
N ASP A 133 7.09 4.97 0.58
CA ASP A 133 6.44 6.04 -0.20
C ASP A 133 4.93 5.87 -0.45
N LEU A 134 4.24 4.97 0.26
CA LEU A 134 2.79 4.88 0.17
C LEU A 134 2.12 6.18 0.63
N ASP A 135 2.61 6.79 1.70
CA ASP A 135 2.17 8.09 2.18
C ASP A 135 2.34 9.18 1.11
N ARG A 136 3.47 9.18 0.42
CA ARG A 136 3.75 10.10 -0.68
C ARG A 136 2.80 9.90 -1.85
N LEU A 137 2.53 8.66 -2.25
CA LEU A 137 1.57 8.36 -3.32
C LEU A 137 0.18 8.91 -2.99
N ILE A 138 -0.32 8.64 -1.79
CA ILE A 138 -1.64 9.08 -1.38
C ILE A 138 -1.69 10.61 -1.26
N SER A 139 -0.65 11.24 -0.76
CA SER A 139 -0.55 12.70 -0.68
C SER A 139 -0.58 13.35 -2.05
N GLU A 140 0.18 12.85 -3.01
CA GLU A 140 0.20 13.36 -4.39
C GLU A 140 -1.16 13.19 -5.08
N GLU A 141 -1.82 12.07 -4.85
CA GLU A 141 -3.10 11.76 -5.50
C GLU A 141 -4.30 12.48 -4.88
N THR A 142 -4.23 12.86 -3.61
CA THR A 142 -5.32 13.52 -2.90
C THR A 142 -5.09 15.00 -2.66
N GLY A 143 -3.86 15.47 -2.72
CA GLY A 143 -3.49 16.83 -2.35
C GLY A 143 -3.53 17.10 -0.84
N LEU A 144 -3.65 16.06 -0.03
CA LEU A 144 -3.75 16.17 1.43
C LEU A 144 -2.43 15.77 2.10
N PRO A 145 -2.12 16.34 3.28
CA PRO A 145 -1.00 15.83 4.08
C PRO A 145 -1.30 14.42 4.56
N VAL A 146 -0.31 13.54 4.47
CA VAL A 146 -0.42 12.12 4.88
C VAL A 146 0.72 11.79 5.82
N ILE A 147 0.40 11.19 6.94
CA ILE A 147 1.38 10.70 7.91
C ILE A 147 1.17 9.22 8.17
N VAL A 148 2.27 8.51 8.46
CA VAL A 148 2.23 7.13 8.94
C VAL A 148 2.29 7.18 10.46
N ALA A 149 1.38 6.48 11.13
CA ALA A 149 1.37 6.42 12.59
C ALA A 149 2.67 5.79 13.12
N GLU A 150 3.22 6.33 14.21
CA GLU A 150 4.44 5.80 14.84
C GLU A 150 4.27 4.36 15.30
N ASP A 151 3.08 4.02 15.78
CA ASP A 151 2.70 2.64 16.08
C ASP A 151 1.51 2.24 15.21
N PRO A 152 1.77 1.54 14.07
CA PRO A 152 0.71 1.16 13.13
C PRO A 152 -0.35 0.23 13.72
N LEU A 153 -0.09 -0.40 14.87
CA LEU A 153 -1.03 -1.32 15.52
C LEU A 153 -1.96 -0.64 16.52
N THR A 154 -1.65 0.58 16.94
CA THR A 154 -2.38 1.29 18.01
C THR A 154 -2.83 2.69 17.59
N CYS A 155 -3.03 2.94 16.30
CA CYS A 155 -3.44 4.26 15.84
C CYS A 155 -4.81 4.65 16.40
N VAL A 156 -4.82 5.78 17.12
CA VAL A 156 -6.04 6.48 17.52
C VAL A 156 -6.12 7.77 16.73
N ALA A 157 -7.14 7.91 15.88
CA ALA A 157 -7.38 9.16 15.18
C ALA A 157 -7.72 10.27 16.18
N ARG A 158 -6.94 11.33 16.18
CA ARG A 158 -7.17 12.51 17.01
C ARG A 158 -7.86 13.59 16.20
N GLY A 159 -9.01 14.06 16.68
CA GLY A 159 -9.78 15.10 16.00
C GLY A 159 -10.51 14.58 14.75
N GLY A 160 -10.96 15.47 13.89
CA GLY A 160 -11.57 15.12 12.61
C GLY A 160 -10.50 14.80 11.56
N GLY A 161 -10.72 13.81 10.72
CA GLY A 161 -9.78 13.44 9.68
C GLY A 161 -10.13 12.13 9.00
N VAL A 162 -9.24 11.68 8.14
CA VAL A 162 -9.33 10.37 7.47
C VAL A 162 -8.32 9.43 8.09
N ALA A 163 -8.77 8.29 8.55
CA ALA A 163 -7.90 7.20 8.99
C ALA A 163 -7.98 6.05 8.00
N MET A 164 -6.83 5.47 7.68
CA MET A 164 -6.74 4.29 6.84
C MET A 164 -5.92 3.23 7.56
N GLU A 165 -6.52 2.08 7.77
CA GLU A 165 -5.88 0.93 8.37
C GLU A 165 -5.67 -0.15 7.31
N MET A 166 -4.43 -0.64 7.24
CA MET A 166 -4.04 -1.69 6.32
C MET A 166 -3.63 -2.92 7.12
N MET A 167 -4.47 -3.95 7.06
CA MET A 167 -4.22 -5.21 7.74
C MET A 167 -3.65 -6.25 6.78
N ASP A 168 -2.58 -6.94 7.22
CA ASP A 168 -1.97 -8.06 6.51
C ASP A 168 -2.75 -9.34 6.78
N ARG A 169 -3.85 -9.53 6.04
CA ARG A 169 -4.63 -10.77 6.07
C ARG A 169 -5.16 -11.12 4.69
#